data_3b65016c86013f9bba46ac0fa085cc4e
#
_entry.id   3b65016c86013f9bba46ac0fa085cc4e
#
_cell.length_a   1.000
_cell.length_b   1.000
_cell.length_c   1.000
_cell.angle_alpha   90.00
_cell.angle_beta   90.00
_cell.angle_gamma   90.00
#
_symmetry.space_group_name_H-M   'P 1'
#
loop_
_entity.id
_entity.type
_entity.pdbx_description
1 polymer ?
#
loop_
_entity_poly.entity_id
_entity_poly.type
_entity_poly.pdbx_seq_one_letter_code
_entity_poly.pdbx_strand_id
1 'polypeptide(L)'
;MSAELLMLGGEHVPAAEGGTFAVTEPATGEPLTEVAQAGPEDARRAVDVAVRAFEEGPWPRTSATERGRVLLKASFLVRERLEDLARIESRNVGKPIRDARDELGIVASTLEYWGGAANKIFGETVPIQDPGLDITLREPVGVCALITPWNFPLVISTWKIAPALACGNTIIVKPASYTPLSVLRLADLLLEAGLPSDAISVLPGPGSSVGNALVGDPRVSKIGFTGSTEVGSTIMAMAARNITRVSLELGGKSANVVFADADMDQAVERSVWAVFANTGQDCCARSRALVERSVYDGFVETMARRADELRVGQPLDEATELGPMISAGQRQTSLDYLEVGQKEGARLVTGGDVSSIAGGENGFYLRPAVLADVRNDMRVAREEIFGPVASVIPFDTEEEAIRMANDTDYGLSGSIWTRDLGRAIRVAKGIRTGVLSVNSSHSVHTEAPFGGYKRSGIGREMGMHAVNLYTEVKNIYFSEQ
;
A
#
# COMPACT_ATOMS: atom_id res chain seq x y z
N MET A 1 13.27 21.81 18.05
CA MET A 1 13.45 20.32 18.08
C MET A 1 14.58 19.99 17.13
N SER A 2 15.45 19.02 17.45
CA SER A 2 16.45 18.53 16.49
C SER A 2 15.73 17.80 15.35
N ALA A 3 16.26 17.90 14.13
CA ALA A 3 15.73 17.18 13.00
C ALA A 3 15.86 15.66 13.19
N GLU A 4 14.87 14.89 12.69
CA GLU A 4 14.99 13.44 12.54
C GLU A 4 16.06 13.12 11.49
N LEU A 5 16.93 12.16 11.78
CA LEU A 5 18.08 11.83 10.95
C LEU A 5 17.74 10.72 9.92
N LEU A 6 18.57 10.56 8.89
CA LEU A 6 18.56 9.37 8.03
C LEU A 6 19.04 8.17 8.83
N MET A 7 18.61 6.97 8.43
CA MET A 7 19.30 5.75 8.87
C MET A 7 20.14 5.18 7.71
N LEU A 8 21.44 5.10 7.91
CA LEU A 8 22.39 4.59 6.91
C LEU A 8 23.24 3.49 7.54
N GLY A 9 23.02 2.25 7.11
CA GLY A 9 23.70 1.11 7.72
C GLY A 9 23.42 0.96 9.21
N GLY A 10 22.17 1.24 9.64
CA GLY A 10 21.73 1.18 11.03
C GLY A 10 22.18 2.35 11.92
N GLU A 11 22.91 3.30 11.39
CA GLU A 11 23.33 4.50 12.11
C GLU A 11 22.47 5.71 11.73
N HIS A 12 22.08 6.51 12.73
CA HIS A 12 21.39 7.78 12.51
C HIS A 12 22.40 8.86 12.12
N VAL A 13 22.30 9.34 10.88
CA VAL A 13 23.24 10.33 10.31
C VAL A 13 22.51 11.50 9.66
N PRO A 14 23.10 12.69 9.62
CA PRO A 14 22.58 13.79 8.82
C PRO A 14 22.70 13.46 7.33
N ALA A 15 21.90 14.12 6.49
CA ALA A 15 22.05 14.02 5.04
C ALA A 15 23.42 14.56 4.60
N ALA A 16 24.01 13.97 3.56
CA ALA A 16 25.35 14.31 3.06
C ALA A 16 25.46 15.81 2.69
N GLU A 17 24.39 16.38 2.14
CA GLU A 17 24.32 17.81 1.77
C GLU A 17 23.78 18.70 2.92
N GLY A 18 23.48 18.12 4.09
CA GLY A 18 22.98 18.84 5.28
C GLY A 18 21.57 19.40 5.15
N GLY A 19 20.84 19.07 4.08
CA GLY A 19 19.45 19.55 3.87
C GLY A 19 18.45 18.89 4.80
N THR A 20 17.38 19.62 5.16
CA THR A 20 16.19 19.10 5.85
C THR A 20 14.93 19.53 5.11
N PHE A 21 13.81 18.89 5.44
CA PHE A 21 12.48 19.30 5.02
C PHE A 21 11.49 19.14 6.16
N ALA A 22 10.49 20.00 6.19
CA ALA A 22 9.43 19.93 7.18
C ALA A 22 8.42 18.83 6.81
N VAL A 23 8.07 18.02 7.78
CA VAL A 23 6.92 17.10 7.72
C VAL A 23 5.74 17.82 8.35
N THR A 24 4.64 17.95 7.58
CA THR A 24 3.44 18.67 8.01
C THR A 24 2.48 17.71 8.73
N GLU A 25 1.85 18.16 9.81
CA GLU A 25 0.71 17.49 10.44
C GLU A 25 -0.58 17.85 9.68
N PRO A 26 -1.22 16.91 8.94
CA PRO A 26 -2.37 17.23 8.09
C PRO A 26 -3.57 17.79 8.84
N ALA A 27 -3.68 17.46 10.13
CA ALA A 27 -4.80 17.90 10.98
C ALA A 27 -4.76 19.40 11.30
N THR A 28 -3.57 20.01 11.31
CA THR A 28 -3.38 21.41 11.66
C THR A 28 -2.83 22.24 10.52
N GLY A 29 -2.21 21.59 9.53
CA GLY A 29 -1.45 22.28 8.46
C GLY A 29 -0.08 22.80 8.92
N GLU A 30 0.31 22.56 10.17
CA GLU A 30 1.54 23.05 10.77
C GLU A 30 2.69 22.03 10.67
N PRO A 31 3.95 22.47 10.75
CA PRO A 31 5.09 21.57 10.80
C PRO A 31 5.04 20.66 12.04
N LEU A 32 5.12 19.35 11.83
CA LEU A 32 5.22 18.34 12.90
C LEU A 32 6.67 18.21 13.40
N THR A 33 7.61 18.11 12.46
CA THR A 33 9.05 18.04 12.73
C THR A 33 9.85 18.30 11.44
N GLU A 34 11.16 18.55 11.60
CA GLU A 34 12.12 18.53 10.49
C GLU A 34 12.71 17.14 10.32
N VAL A 35 12.98 16.73 9.07
CA VAL A 35 13.61 15.45 8.73
C VAL A 35 14.78 15.70 7.79
N ALA A 36 15.90 15.01 7.99
CA ALA A 36 17.05 15.09 7.09
C ALA A 36 16.65 14.64 5.68
N GLN A 37 17.02 15.46 4.68
CA GLN A 37 16.67 15.24 3.28
C GLN A 37 17.79 14.50 2.57
N ALA A 38 17.64 13.19 2.40
CA ALA A 38 18.57 12.39 1.62
C ALA A 38 18.66 12.88 0.17
N GLY A 39 19.87 12.82 -0.38
CA GLY A 39 20.19 13.14 -1.76
C GLY A 39 20.73 11.93 -2.52
N PRO A 40 21.17 12.13 -3.78
CA PRO A 40 21.80 11.08 -4.61
C PRO A 40 23.05 10.47 -3.97
N GLU A 41 23.84 11.27 -3.25
CA GLU A 41 25.04 10.80 -2.54
C GLU A 41 24.69 9.86 -1.38
N ASP A 42 23.61 10.16 -0.61
CA ASP A 42 23.14 9.27 0.44
C ASP A 42 22.62 7.95 -0.15
N ALA A 43 21.92 8.01 -1.29
CA ALA A 43 21.48 6.81 -2.02
C ALA A 43 22.68 5.95 -2.44
N ARG A 44 23.74 6.55 -3.01
CA ARG A 44 24.97 5.85 -3.40
C ARG A 44 25.64 5.18 -2.18
N ARG A 45 25.79 5.92 -1.07
CA ARG A 45 26.36 5.39 0.18
C ARG A 45 25.54 4.23 0.75
N ALA A 46 24.21 4.33 0.71
CA ALA A 46 23.33 3.25 1.16
C ALA A 46 23.48 2.01 0.27
N VAL A 47 23.61 2.16 -1.05
CA VAL A 47 23.90 1.05 -1.95
C VAL A 47 25.25 0.43 -1.66
N ASP A 48 26.31 1.24 -1.42
CA ASP A 48 27.64 0.74 -1.06
C ASP A 48 27.60 -0.11 0.23
N VAL A 49 26.85 0.34 1.24
CA VAL A 49 26.64 -0.40 2.50
C VAL A 49 25.88 -1.69 2.24
N ALA A 50 24.75 -1.62 1.54
CA ALA A 50 23.87 -2.77 1.30
C ALA A 50 24.53 -3.86 0.46
N VAL A 51 25.34 -3.49 -0.56
CA VAL A 51 26.13 -4.44 -1.36
C VAL A 51 27.15 -5.15 -0.49
N ARG A 52 27.97 -4.40 0.27
CA ARG A 52 28.97 -4.99 1.17
C ARG A 52 28.30 -5.90 2.22
N ALA A 53 27.17 -5.47 2.81
CA ALA A 53 26.41 -6.28 3.75
C ALA A 53 25.88 -7.57 3.12
N PHE A 54 25.49 -7.53 1.85
CA PHE A 54 25.04 -8.72 1.13
C PHE A 54 26.19 -9.66 0.80
N GLU A 55 27.30 -9.14 0.29
CA GLU A 55 28.46 -9.94 -0.15
C GLU A 55 29.30 -10.47 1.02
N GLU A 56 29.50 -9.66 2.07
CA GLU A 56 30.44 -9.94 3.15
C GLU A 56 29.77 -10.05 4.53
N GLY A 57 28.60 -9.42 4.73
CA GLY A 57 27.91 -9.34 6.00
C GLY A 57 27.26 -10.66 6.44
N PRO A 58 26.81 -10.73 7.70
CA PRO A 58 26.27 -11.96 8.27
C PRO A 58 24.86 -12.29 7.80
N TRP A 59 24.02 -11.30 7.45
CA TRP A 59 22.57 -11.51 7.25
C TRP A 59 22.24 -12.53 6.16
N PRO A 60 22.79 -12.47 4.93
CA PRO A 60 22.51 -13.47 3.89
C PRO A 60 22.95 -14.89 4.26
N ARG A 61 23.93 -15.00 5.17
CA ARG A 61 24.48 -16.27 5.66
C ARG A 61 23.82 -16.78 6.93
N THR A 62 23.00 -15.92 7.57
CA THR A 62 22.21 -16.28 8.76
C THR A 62 21.18 -17.34 8.37
N SER A 63 21.00 -18.36 9.19
CA SER A 63 20.02 -19.42 8.91
C SER A 63 18.62 -18.85 8.79
N ALA A 64 17.79 -19.46 7.97
CA ALA A 64 16.39 -19.03 7.80
C ALA A 64 15.61 -19.02 9.14
N THR A 65 15.92 -19.95 10.03
CA THR A 65 15.32 -19.99 11.36
C THR A 65 15.73 -18.77 12.22
N GLU A 66 16.97 -18.36 12.17
CA GLU A 66 17.44 -17.18 12.92
C GLU A 66 16.84 -15.91 12.32
N ARG A 67 16.77 -15.78 10.98
CA ARG A 67 16.08 -14.65 10.32
C ARG A 67 14.61 -14.58 10.77
N GLY A 68 13.95 -15.74 10.86
CA GLY A 68 12.58 -15.82 11.36
C GLY A 68 12.46 -15.35 12.82
N ARG A 69 13.41 -15.69 13.69
CA ARG A 69 13.42 -15.23 15.08
C ARG A 69 13.54 -13.72 15.23
N VAL A 70 14.35 -13.08 14.39
CA VAL A 70 14.46 -11.61 14.34
C VAL A 70 13.12 -10.97 13.99
N LEU A 71 12.45 -11.47 12.93
CA LEU A 71 11.15 -10.96 12.52
C LEU A 71 10.05 -11.19 13.59
N LEU A 72 10.05 -12.36 14.24
CA LEU A 72 9.14 -12.63 15.35
C LEU A 72 9.38 -11.66 16.52
N LYS A 73 10.64 -11.43 16.89
CA LYS A 73 10.96 -10.47 17.95
C LYS A 73 10.54 -9.05 17.56
N ALA A 74 10.75 -8.64 16.32
CA ALA A 74 10.27 -7.34 15.82
C ALA A 74 8.72 -7.23 15.91
N SER A 75 7.98 -8.30 15.62
CA SER A 75 6.52 -8.33 15.81
C SER A 75 6.11 -8.06 17.26
N PHE A 76 6.80 -8.66 18.24
CA PHE A 76 6.54 -8.40 19.66
C PHE A 76 6.86 -6.95 20.05
N LEU A 77 7.99 -6.40 19.59
CA LEU A 77 8.36 -5.01 19.83
C LEU A 77 7.35 -4.02 19.26
N VAL A 78 6.80 -4.29 18.06
CA VAL A 78 5.72 -3.48 17.50
C VAL A 78 4.47 -3.51 18.38
N ARG A 79 4.09 -4.69 18.91
CA ARG A 79 2.94 -4.81 19.82
C ARG A 79 3.19 -4.07 21.14
N GLU A 80 4.40 -4.12 21.69
CA GLU A 80 4.79 -3.40 22.92
C GLU A 80 4.76 -1.88 22.73
N ARG A 81 5.11 -1.39 21.55
CA ARG A 81 5.16 0.05 21.20
C ARG A 81 3.96 0.51 20.36
N LEU A 82 2.86 -0.29 20.35
CA LEU A 82 1.73 -0.07 19.47
C LEU A 82 1.15 1.34 19.60
N GLU A 83 0.92 1.80 20.82
CA GLU A 83 0.29 3.11 21.05
C GLU A 83 1.19 4.27 20.59
N ASP A 84 2.49 4.19 20.86
CA ASP A 84 3.45 5.23 20.43
C ASP A 84 3.55 5.29 18.91
N LEU A 85 3.63 4.15 18.24
CA LEU A 85 3.66 4.05 16.78
C LEU A 85 2.34 4.52 16.16
N ALA A 86 1.20 4.13 16.73
CA ALA A 86 -0.12 4.55 16.26
C ALA A 86 -0.30 6.06 16.34
N ARG A 87 0.19 6.71 17.41
CA ARG A 87 0.17 8.18 17.53
C ARG A 87 1.05 8.87 16.49
N ILE A 88 2.23 8.31 16.19
CA ILE A 88 3.11 8.81 15.12
C ILE A 88 2.38 8.69 13.78
N GLU A 89 1.83 7.52 13.48
CA GLU A 89 1.12 7.24 12.23
C GLU A 89 -0.10 8.16 12.07
N SER A 90 -0.93 8.29 13.11
CA SER A 90 -2.11 9.15 13.13
C SER A 90 -1.76 10.62 12.88
N ARG A 91 -0.75 11.18 13.57
CA ARG A 91 -0.32 12.57 13.38
C ARG A 91 0.32 12.81 12.03
N ASN A 92 1.13 11.86 11.55
CA ASN A 92 1.92 12.04 10.34
C ASN A 92 1.07 11.86 9.06
N VAL A 93 0.10 10.91 9.07
CA VAL A 93 -0.79 10.63 7.93
C VAL A 93 -2.10 11.42 8.01
N GLY A 94 -2.59 11.69 9.22
CA GLY A 94 -3.89 12.29 9.47
C GLY A 94 -5.02 11.28 9.68
N LYS A 95 -4.75 9.98 9.70
CA LYS A 95 -5.78 8.94 9.91
C LYS A 95 -6.25 8.88 11.36
N PRO A 96 -7.51 8.47 11.63
CA PRO A 96 -8.00 8.28 12.98
C PRO A 96 -7.12 7.31 13.79
N ILE A 97 -6.93 7.60 15.08
CA ILE A 97 -6.07 6.81 15.98
C ILE A 97 -6.52 5.35 16.08
N ARG A 98 -7.82 5.07 16.03
CA ARG A 98 -8.37 3.71 16.01
C ARG A 98 -7.87 2.93 14.78
N ASP A 99 -7.88 3.58 13.60
CA ASP A 99 -7.46 2.94 12.33
C ASP A 99 -5.93 2.73 12.35
N ALA A 100 -5.17 3.69 12.90
CA ALA A 100 -3.73 3.53 13.10
C ALA A 100 -3.40 2.33 14.01
N ARG A 101 -4.15 2.10 15.10
CA ARG A 101 -3.97 0.92 15.98
C ARG A 101 -4.24 -0.39 15.24
N ASP A 102 -5.32 -0.45 14.45
CA ASP A 102 -5.66 -1.63 13.66
C ASP A 102 -4.56 -1.95 12.64
N GLU A 103 -4.03 -0.93 11.97
CA GLU A 103 -2.90 -1.06 11.05
C GLU A 103 -1.63 -1.59 11.72
N LEU A 104 -1.31 -1.14 12.93
CA LEU A 104 -0.18 -1.67 13.71
C LEU A 104 -0.37 -3.17 14.04
N GLY A 105 -1.61 -3.61 14.23
CA GLY A 105 -1.97 -5.02 14.32
C GLY A 105 -1.59 -5.80 13.05
N ILE A 106 -1.85 -5.22 11.87
CA ILE A 106 -1.48 -5.80 10.56
C ILE A 106 0.05 -5.83 10.40
N VAL A 107 0.76 -4.76 10.77
CA VAL A 107 2.23 -4.68 10.76
C VAL A 107 2.83 -5.82 11.59
N ALA A 108 2.39 -5.96 12.85
CA ALA A 108 2.86 -7.01 13.75
C ALA A 108 2.56 -8.41 13.19
N SER A 109 1.35 -8.63 12.67
CA SER A 109 0.95 -9.93 12.10
C SER A 109 1.73 -10.27 10.83
N THR A 110 2.09 -9.27 10.01
CA THR A 110 2.93 -9.48 8.82
C THR A 110 4.36 -9.91 9.20
N LEU A 111 4.96 -9.25 10.21
CA LEU A 111 6.26 -9.64 10.73
C LEU A 111 6.22 -11.05 11.34
N GLU A 112 5.17 -11.38 12.09
CA GLU A 112 4.95 -12.71 12.67
C GLU A 112 4.80 -13.79 11.60
N TYR A 113 3.99 -13.54 10.56
CA TYR A 113 3.83 -14.45 9.43
C TYR A 113 5.16 -14.77 8.77
N TRP A 114 5.95 -13.76 8.41
CA TRP A 114 7.25 -13.96 7.77
C TRP A 114 8.29 -14.54 8.72
N GLY A 115 8.20 -14.25 10.01
CA GLY A 115 8.96 -14.92 11.05
C GLY A 115 8.73 -16.44 11.08
N GLY A 116 7.47 -16.85 10.92
CA GLY A 116 7.08 -18.26 10.80
C GLY A 116 7.33 -18.87 9.42
N ALA A 117 7.39 -18.07 8.35
CA ALA A 117 7.53 -18.52 6.97
C ALA A 117 9.00 -18.64 6.51
N ALA A 118 9.94 -17.94 7.12
CA ALA A 118 11.33 -17.85 6.65
C ALA A 118 11.97 -19.22 6.38
N ASN A 119 11.77 -20.18 7.26
CA ASN A 119 12.30 -21.54 7.13
C ASN A 119 11.41 -22.49 6.31
N LYS A 120 10.41 -21.97 5.59
CA LYS A 120 9.52 -22.72 4.70
C LYS A 120 9.66 -22.28 3.23
N ILE A 121 10.73 -21.59 2.92
CA ILE A 121 11.10 -21.22 1.55
C ILE A 121 11.90 -22.37 0.96
N PHE A 122 11.20 -23.29 0.28
CA PHE A 122 11.78 -24.52 -0.24
C PHE A 122 12.15 -24.39 -1.73
N GLY A 123 13.18 -25.16 -2.14
CA GLY A 123 13.36 -25.59 -3.52
C GLY A 123 12.58 -26.85 -3.82
N GLU A 124 12.81 -27.43 -4.99
CA GLU A 124 12.10 -28.59 -5.51
C GLU A 124 13.09 -29.67 -5.90
N THR A 125 12.68 -30.94 -5.85
CA THR A 125 13.35 -32.05 -6.54
C THR A 125 12.60 -32.27 -7.84
N VAL A 126 13.28 -32.11 -8.98
CA VAL A 126 12.68 -32.14 -10.32
C VAL A 126 12.93 -33.52 -10.94
N PRO A 127 11.87 -34.28 -11.29
CA PRO A 127 12.07 -35.50 -12.04
C PRO A 127 12.50 -35.18 -13.48
N ILE A 128 13.64 -35.71 -13.89
CA ILE A 128 14.22 -35.50 -15.23
C ILE A 128 14.37 -36.81 -15.99
N GLN A 129 14.61 -36.72 -17.30
CA GLN A 129 14.76 -37.89 -18.16
C GLN A 129 16.14 -38.58 -17.99
N ASP A 130 17.19 -37.77 -17.76
CA ASP A 130 18.56 -38.26 -17.65
C ASP A 130 18.81 -38.91 -16.26
N PRO A 131 19.71 -39.92 -16.17
CA PRO A 131 20.10 -40.46 -14.88
C PRO A 131 20.80 -39.40 -14.01
N GLY A 132 20.30 -39.22 -12.79
CA GLY A 132 20.87 -38.22 -11.87
C GLY A 132 19.84 -37.62 -10.93
N LEU A 133 20.28 -36.63 -10.17
CA LEU A 133 19.46 -35.83 -9.28
C LEU A 133 19.41 -34.37 -9.76
N ASP A 134 18.22 -33.86 -9.96
CA ASP A 134 18.01 -32.45 -10.29
C ASP A 134 17.22 -31.76 -9.18
N ILE A 135 17.75 -30.64 -8.69
CA ILE A 135 17.13 -29.87 -7.61
C ILE A 135 17.12 -28.38 -7.95
N THR A 136 16.17 -27.66 -7.39
CA THR A 136 16.21 -26.18 -7.39
C THR A 136 16.55 -25.65 -6.01
N LEU A 137 17.27 -24.52 -5.99
CA LEU A 137 17.50 -23.72 -4.78
C LEU A 137 16.82 -22.37 -4.93
N ARG A 138 16.36 -21.80 -3.82
CA ARG A 138 15.94 -20.40 -3.74
C ARG A 138 17.01 -19.59 -3.00
N GLU A 139 17.60 -18.66 -3.71
CA GLU A 139 18.66 -17.77 -3.20
C GLU A 139 18.12 -16.34 -3.12
N PRO A 140 18.59 -15.48 -2.17
CA PRO A 140 18.21 -14.09 -2.13
C PRO A 140 18.63 -13.36 -3.41
N VAL A 141 17.79 -12.41 -3.88
CA VAL A 141 18.10 -11.63 -5.10
C VAL A 141 19.26 -10.64 -4.90
N GLY A 142 19.51 -10.17 -3.67
CA GLY A 142 20.58 -9.21 -3.37
C GLY A 142 20.09 -7.94 -2.68
N VAL A 143 20.49 -6.77 -3.19
CA VAL A 143 20.08 -5.47 -2.67
C VAL A 143 18.69 -5.10 -3.16
N CYS A 144 17.77 -4.85 -2.24
CA CYS A 144 16.40 -4.46 -2.54
C CYS A 144 16.14 -2.98 -2.20
N ALA A 145 15.78 -2.16 -3.19
CA ALA A 145 15.27 -0.82 -2.98
C ALA A 145 13.74 -0.87 -2.83
N LEU A 146 13.24 -0.47 -1.66
CA LEU A 146 11.83 -0.51 -1.28
C LEU A 146 11.29 0.92 -1.19
N ILE A 147 10.50 1.35 -2.17
CA ILE A 147 9.95 2.70 -2.26
C ILE A 147 8.48 2.64 -1.88
N THR A 148 8.10 3.32 -0.80
CA THR A 148 6.81 3.15 -0.15
C THR A 148 5.98 4.43 -0.13
N PRO A 149 4.64 4.32 -0.16
CA PRO A 149 3.71 5.44 -0.28
C PRO A 149 3.45 6.10 1.09
N TRP A 150 2.62 7.14 1.06
CA TRP A 150 2.30 7.95 2.24
C TRP A 150 0.99 7.56 2.94
N ASN A 151 0.10 6.81 2.30
CA ASN A 151 -1.25 6.55 2.83
C ASN A 151 -1.31 5.44 3.89
N PHE A 152 -0.48 4.41 3.75
CA PHE A 152 -0.29 3.31 4.71
C PHE A 152 1.21 3.06 4.92
N PRO A 153 1.97 4.03 5.44
CA PRO A 153 3.43 3.97 5.40
C PRO A 153 4.01 2.75 6.10
N LEU A 154 3.59 2.42 7.32
CA LEU A 154 4.08 1.24 8.03
C LEU A 154 3.61 -0.07 7.43
N VAL A 155 2.32 -0.18 7.11
CA VAL A 155 1.72 -1.42 6.58
C VAL A 155 2.42 -1.82 5.27
N ILE A 156 2.46 -0.91 4.30
CA ILE A 156 3.02 -1.20 2.97
C ILE A 156 4.56 -1.35 3.03
N SER A 157 5.24 -0.60 3.90
CA SER A 157 6.67 -0.82 4.12
C SER A 157 6.92 -2.23 4.66
N THR A 158 6.13 -2.69 5.61
CA THR A 158 6.28 -4.02 6.22
C THR A 158 5.99 -5.14 5.22
N TRP A 159 5.01 -4.96 4.30
CA TRP A 159 4.74 -5.93 3.23
C TRP A 159 5.95 -6.18 2.33
N LYS A 160 6.84 -5.20 2.20
CA LYS A 160 8.08 -5.29 1.41
C LYS A 160 9.28 -5.71 2.27
N ILE A 161 9.43 -5.11 3.44
CA ILE A 161 10.56 -5.34 4.36
C ILE A 161 10.59 -6.79 4.86
N ALA A 162 9.45 -7.28 5.36
CA ALA A 162 9.41 -8.59 6.01
C ALA A 162 9.78 -9.75 5.06
N PRO A 163 9.20 -9.90 3.85
CA PRO A 163 9.61 -10.95 2.93
C PRO A 163 11.04 -10.76 2.40
N ALA A 164 11.49 -9.52 2.15
CA ALA A 164 12.86 -9.26 1.71
C ALA A 164 13.88 -9.76 2.74
N LEU A 165 13.68 -9.43 4.02
CA LEU A 165 14.54 -9.87 5.11
C LEU A 165 14.41 -11.38 5.37
N ALA A 166 13.20 -11.95 5.34
CA ALA A 166 13.00 -13.40 5.50
C ALA A 166 13.76 -14.21 4.44
N CYS A 167 13.82 -13.71 3.21
CA CYS A 167 14.58 -14.32 2.11
C CYS A 167 16.11 -14.12 2.23
N GLY A 168 16.59 -13.21 3.12
CA GLY A 168 18.02 -12.97 3.33
C GLY A 168 18.61 -11.84 2.49
N ASN A 169 17.78 -10.95 1.94
CA ASN A 169 18.24 -9.77 1.21
C ASN A 169 18.66 -8.65 2.16
N THR A 170 19.46 -7.70 1.66
CA THR A 170 19.67 -6.39 2.27
C THR A 170 18.73 -5.36 1.69
N ILE A 171 18.32 -4.37 2.47
CA ILE A 171 17.25 -3.45 2.08
C ILE A 171 17.63 -1.98 2.23
N ILE A 172 17.16 -1.17 1.28
CA ILE A 172 17.17 0.28 1.36
C ILE A 172 15.73 0.74 1.23
N VAL A 173 15.17 1.32 2.30
CA VAL A 173 13.79 1.79 2.32
C VAL A 173 13.76 3.28 2.02
N LYS A 174 12.99 3.67 1.03
CA LYS A 174 12.70 5.07 0.73
C LYS A 174 11.22 5.36 1.03
N PRO A 175 10.90 5.84 2.24
CA PRO A 175 9.54 6.26 2.56
C PRO A 175 9.13 7.49 1.76
N ALA A 176 7.82 7.72 1.63
CA ALA A 176 7.31 8.98 1.08
C ALA A 176 7.75 10.16 1.95
N SER A 177 8.05 11.32 1.33
CA SER A 177 8.48 12.51 2.08
C SER A 177 7.40 13.04 3.03
N TYR A 178 6.12 12.81 2.74
CA TYR A 178 5.03 13.17 3.65
C TYR A 178 5.04 12.39 4.97
N THR A 179 5.44 11.11 4.94
CA THR A 179 5.21 10.17 6.06
C THR A 179 6.40 9.25 6.36
N PRO A 180 7.59 9.81 6.65
CA PRO A 180 8.78 9.01 6.89
C PRO A 180 8.91 8.52 8.34
N LEU A 181 8.20 9.13 9.30
CA LEU A 181 8.53 9.02 10.72
C LEU A 181 8.35 7.61 11.29
N SER A 182 7.22 6.98 11.01
CA SER A 182 6.91 5.65 11.51
C SER A 182 7.83 4.57 10.91
N VAL A 183 8.25 4.74 9.64
CA VAL A 183 9.18 3.82 8.95
C VAL A 183 10.58 3.88 9.58
N LEU A 184 11.05 5.08 10.00
CA LEU A 184 12.30 5.22 10.75
C LEU A 184 12.21 4.46 12.08
N ARG A 185 11.10 4.58 12.82
CA ARG A 185 10.89 3.84 14.08
C ARG A 185 10.82 2.33 13.88
N LEU A 186 10.20 1.86 12.79
CA LEU A 186 10.20 0.42 12.46
C LEU A 186 11.62 -0.11 12.22
N ALA A 187 12.46 0.67 11.56
CA ALA A 187 13.86 0.29 11.36
C ALA A 187 14.62 0.18 12.70
N ASP A 188 14.42 1.13 13.64
CA ASP A 188 14.97 1.03 14.98
C ASP A 188 14.53 -0.25 15.69
N LEU A 189 13.25 -0.65 15.59
CA LEU A 189 12.74 -1.88 16.19
C LEU A 189 13.32 -3.15 15.54
N LEU A 190 13.60 -3.13 14.25
CA LEU A 190 14.27 -4.23 13.57
C LEU A 190 15.71 -4.41 14.08
N LEU A 191 16.45 -3.31 14.31
CA LEU A 191 17.78 -3.35 14.91
C LEU A 191 17.72 -3.87 16.37
N GLU A 192 16.78 -3.38 17.18
CA GLU A 192 16.52 -3.87 18.55
C GLU A 192 16.16 -5.36 18.56
N ALA A 193 15.47 -5.83 17.53
CA ALA A 193 15.15 -7.26 17.35
C ALA A 193 16.37 -8.12 17.03
N GLY A 194 17.47 -7.53 16.57
CA GLY A 194 18.72 -8.22 16.27
C GLY A 194 19.06 -8.30 14.77
N LEU A 195 18.41 -7.50 13.92
CA LEU A 195 18.84 -7.34 12.54
C LEU A 195 20.23 -6.70 12.53
N PRO A 196 21.22 -7.24 11.79
CA PRO A 196 22.51 -6.59 11.61
C PRO A 196 22.35 -5.18 11.03
N SER A 197 23.10 -4.23 11.58
CA SER A 197 22.91 -2.80 11.28
C SER A 197 23.08 -2.48 9.80
N ASP A 198 24.03 -3.11 9.14
CA ASP A 198 24.34 -2.93 7.72
C ASP A 198 23.30 -3.53 6.76
N ALA A 199 22.36 -4.34 7.25
CA ALA A 199 21.31 -4.95 6.45
C ALA A 199 20.15 -3.99 6.09
N ILE A 200 20.08 -2.81 6.73
CA ILE A 200 19.00 -1.84 6.51
C ILE A 200 19.51 -0.40 6.43
N SER A 201 18.97 0.36 5.49
CA SER A 201 19.04 1.82 5.45
C SER A 201 17.66 2.41 5.20
N VAL A 202 17.36 3.60 5.75
CA VAL A 202 16.11 4.34 5.51
C VAL A 202 16.44 5.76 5.08
N LEU A 203 16.01 6.14 3.89
CA LEU A 203 16.38 7.39 3.22
C LEU A 203 15.14 8.25 2.91
N PRO A 204 14.65 9.06 3.87
CA PRO A 204 13.64 10.08 3.59
C PRO A 204 14.18 11.12 2.60
N GLY A 205 13.39 11.44 1.58
CA GLY A 205 13.78 12.43 0.57
C GLY A 205 12.94 12.36 -0.69
N PRO A 206 13.13 13.29 -1.64
CA PRO A 206 12.34 13.36 -2.87
C PRO A 206 12.52 12.12 -3.76
N GLY A 207 11.42 11.64 -4.35
CA GLY A 207 11.46 10.53 -5.31
C GLY A 207 12.29 10.84 -6.56
N SER A 208 12.23 12.09 -7.00
CA SER A 208 12.98 12.57 -8.18
C SER A 208 14.50 12.63 -8.00
N SER A 209 15.00 12.59 -6.78
CA SER A 209 16.44 12.52 -6.48
C SER A 209 16.85 11.16 -5.93
N VAL A 210 16.51 10.87 -4.67
CA VAL A 210 16.85 9.60 -4.00
C VAL A 210 16.23 8.40 -4.70
N GLY A 211 14.94 8.47 -5.06
CA GLY A 211 14.26 7.37 -5.74
C GLY A 211 14.91 7.05 -7.08
N ASN A 212 15.14 8.08 -7.91
CA ASN A 212 15.79 7.90 -9.21
C ASN A 212 17.22 7.38 -9.09
N ALA A 213 17.99 7.82 -8.09
CA ALA A 213 19.34 7.34 -7.84
C ALA A 213 19.34 5.84 -7.48
N LEU A 214 18.43 5.39 -6.61
CA LEU A 214 18.29 3.98 -6.27
C LEU A 214 17.84 3.12 -7.46
N VAL A 215 16.86 3.59 -8.24
CA VAL A 215 16.34 2.86 -9.41
C VAL A 215 17.37 2.75 -10.53
N GLY A 216 18.21 3.77 -10.68
CA GLY A 216 19.24 3.83 -11.72
C GLY A 216 20.54 3.10 -11.37
N ASP A 217 20.77 2.69 -10.13
CA ASP A 217 22.00 2.01 -9.73
C ASP A 217 21.99 0.53 -10.16
N PRO A 218 22.94 0.08 -10.98
CA PRO A 218 22.97 -1.29 -11.51
C PRO A 218 23.22 -2.37 -10.44
N ARG A 219 23.65 -1.99 -9.25
CA ARG A 219 23.90 -2.90 -8.12
C ARG A 219 22.64 -3.20 -7.32
N VAL A 220 21.57 -2.44 -7.55
CA VAL A 220 20.24 -2.73 -6.98
C VAL A 220 19.61 -3.86 -7.79
N SER A 221 19.41 -5.00 -7.16
CA SER A 221 18.89 -6.22 -7.80
C SER A 221 17.38 -6.24 -7.93
N LYS A 222 16.68 -5.52 -7.03
CA LYS A 222 15.21 -5.51 -6.95
C LYS A 222 14.70 -4.13 -6.54
N ILE A 223 13.65 -3.69 -7.24
CA ILE A 223 12.87 -2.49 -6.87
C ILE A 223 11.46 -2.93 -6.52
N GLY A 224 11.05 -2.67 -5.28
CA GLY A 224 9.65 -2.75 -4.82
C GLY A 224 9.08 -1.34 -4.75
N PHE A 225 8.05 -1.04 -5.52
CA PHE A 225 7.42 0.28 -5.54
C PHE A 225 5.92 0.18 -5.29
N THR A 226 5.40 1.07 -4.44
CA THR A 226 3.97 1.36 -4.32
C THR A 226 3.74 2.86 -4.45
N GLY A 227 2.83 3.26 -5.33
CA GLY A 227 2.51 4.67 -5.59
C GLY A 227 1.66 4.87 -6.85
N SER A 228 1.77 6.04 -7.49
CA SER A 228 0.99 6.34 -8.69
C SER A 228 1.42 5.51 -9.91
N THR A 229 0.46 5.24 -10.79
CA THR A 229 0.68 4.50 -12.04
C THR A 229 1.71 5.19 -12.96
N GLU A 230 1.72 6.52 -12.98
CA GLU A 230 2.68 7.31 -13.77
C GLU A 230 4.11 7.11 -13.29
N VAL A 231 4.33 7.23 -11.97
CA VAL A 231 5.66 7.01 -11.37
C VAL A 231 6.09 5.55 -11.53
N GLY A 232 5.19 4.58 -11.35
CA GLY A 232 5.47 3.17 -11.57
C GLY A 232 5.92 2.86 -13.00
N SER A 233 5.28 3.47 -14.00
CA SER A 233 5.67 3.38 -15.41
C SER A 233 7.09 3.95 -15.64
N THR A 234 7.39 5.09 -15.04
CA THR A 234 8.72 5.72 -15.11
C THR A 234 9.79 4.82 -14.48
N ILE A 235 9.54 4.27 -13.30
CA ILE A 235 10.45 3.33 -12.61
C ILE A 235 10.72 2.10 -13.48
N MET A 236 9.67 1.52 -14.08
CA MET A 236 9.81 0.36 -14.96
C MET A 236 10.70 0.67 -16.18
N ALA A 237 10.51 1.83 -16.79
CA ALA A 237 11.34 2.29 -17.93
C ALA A 237 12.81 2.51 -17.52
N MET A 238 13.06 3.04 -16.32
CA MET A 238 14.43 3.23 -15.81
C MET A 238 15.08 1.89 -15.46
N ALA A 239 14.39 1.01 -14.77
CA ALA A 239 14.85 -0.31 -14.35
C ALA A 239 15.22 -1.21 -15.55
N ALA A 240 14.54 -1.05 -16.68
CA ALA A 240 14.82 -1.80 -17.91
C ALA A 240 16.25 -1.63 -18.43
N ARG A 241 16.91 -0.50 -18.15
CA ARG A 241 18.31 -0.24 -18.58
C ARG A 241 19.31 -1.21 -17.95
N ASN A 242 19.02 -1.62 -16.70
CA ASN A 242 19.87 -2.52 -15.92
C ASN A 242 19.28 -3.93 -15.82
N ILE A 243 18.11 -4.19 -16.44
CA ILE A 243 17.33 -5.43 -16.32
C ILE A 243 16.99 -5.72 -14.85
N THR A 244 16.83 -4.66 -14.04
CA THR A 244 16.49 -4.77 -12.62
C THR A 244 15.06 -5.27 -12.45
N ARG A 245 14.86 -6.23 -11.56
CA ARG A 245 13.52 -6.75 -11.23
C ARG A 245 12.66 -5.69 -10.59
N VAL A 246 11.41 -5.59 -11.00
CA VAL A 246 10.44 -4.68 -10.38
C VAL A 246 9.21 -5.44 -9.87
N SER A 247 8.64 -4.98 -8.77
CA SER A 247 7.25 -5.21 -8.40
C SER A 247 6.60 -3.86 -8.19
N LEU A 248 5.41 -3.70 -8.75
CA LEU A 248 4.69 -2.44 -8.79
C LEU A 248 3.29 -2.66 -8.21
N GLU A 249 2.97 -1.94 -7.15
CA GLU A 249 1.63 -1.82 -6.60
C GLU A 249 1.16 -0.38 -6.83
N LEU A 250 0.17 -0.21 -7.71
CA LEU A 250 -0.18 1.08 -8.28
C LEU A 250 -1.65 1.42 -7.99
N GLY A 251 -2.14 2.47 -8.63
CA GLY A 251 -3.48 2.98 -8.44
C GLY A 251 -4.59 1.98 -8.78
N GLY A 252 -5.80 2.32 -8.35
CA GLY A 252 -7.01 1.55 -8.59
C GLY A 252 -8.23 2.42 -8.86
N LYS A 253 -9.23 1.84 -9.52
CA LYS A 253 -10.60 2.36 -9.64
C LYS A 253 -11.56 1.19 -9.44
N SER A 254 -11.52 0.64 -8.23
CA SER A 254 -12.14 -0.63 -7.91
C SER A 254 -13.66 -0.58 -7.96
N ALA A 255 -14.26 -1.63 -8.52
CA ALA A 255 -15.71 -1.75 -8.59
C ALA A 255 -16.28 -2.41 -7.32
N ASN A 256 -17.37 -1.86 -6.83
CA ASN A 256 -18.23 -2.44 -5.80
C ASN A 256 -19.57 -2.80 -6.46
N VAL A 257 -19.79 -4.07 -6.77
CA VAL A 257 -20.96 -4.54 -7.53
C VAL A 257 -22.04 -4.98 -6.57
N VAL A 258 -23.20 -4.32 -6.58
CA VAL A 258 -24.31 -4.55 -5.67
C VAL A 258 -25.55 -5.01 -6.45
N PHE A 259 -25.95 -6.27 -6.27
CA PHE A 259 -27.16 -6.85 -6.84
C PHE A 259 -28.37 -6.67 -5.90
N ALA A 260 -29.57 -6.66 -6.45
CA ALA A 260 -30.81 -6.42 -5.72
C ALA A 260 -31.12 -7.46 -4.63
N ASP A 261 -30.58 -8.69 -4.77
CA ASP A 261 -30.75 -9.77 -3.79
C ASP A 261 -29.75 -9.71 -2.62
N ALA A 262 -28.84 -8.70 -2.60
CA ALA A 262 -27.88 -8.53 -1.51
C ALA A 262 -28.55 -8.23 -0.17
N ASP A 263 -27.83 -8.44 0.91
CA ASP A 263 -28.15 -7.85 2.20
C ASP A 263 -27.86 -6.34 2.10
N MET A 264 -28.90 -5.56 1.83
CA MET A 264 -28.73 -4.15 1.46
C MET A 264 -28.17 -3.31 2.61
N ASP A 265 -28.55 -3.59 3.86
CA ASP A 265 -28.05 -2.86 5.02
C ASP A 265 -26.53 -3.08 5.18
N GLN A 266 -26.06 -4.31 5.06
CA GLN A 266 -24.64 -4.61 5.08
C GLN A 266 -23.91 -4.08 3.85
N ALA A 267 -24.52 -4.21 2.66
CA ALA A 267 -23.90 -3.75 1.42
C ALA A 267 -23.66 -2.25 1.45
N VAL A 268 -24.62 -1.43 1.91
CA VAL A 268 -24.47 0.01 2.03
C VAL A 268 -23.44 0.36 3.09
N GLU A 269 -23.56 -0.18 4.32
CA GLU A 269 -22.64 0.13 5.41
C GLU A 269 -21.18 -0.18 5.05
N ARG A 270 -20.96 -1.35 4.46
CA ARG A 270 -19.61 -1.74 4.03
C ARG A 270 -19.13 -0.96 2.80
N SER A 271 -20.02 -0.52 1.92
CA SER A 271 -19.69 0.34 0.79
C SER A 271 -19.19 1.72 1.23
N VAL A 272 -19.81 2.29 2.27
CA VAL A 272 -19.37 3.56 2.87
C VAL A 272 -17.91 3.45 3.33
N TRP A 273 -17.61 2.43 4.14
CA TRP A 273 -16.22 2.21 4.61
C TRP A 273 -15.25 1.81 3.50
N ALA A 274 -15.72 1.07 2.49
CA ALA A 274 -14.91 0.67 1.35
C ALA A 274 -14.43 1.85 0.49
N VAL A 275 -15.09 3.00 0.59
CA VAL A 275 -14.71 4.22 -0.15
C VAL A 275 -14.08 5.25 0.77
N PHE A 276 -14.64 5.47 1.98
CA PHE A 276 -14.29 6.62 2.80
C PHE A 276 -13.24 6.35 3.88
N ALA A 277 -12.94 5.07 4.20
CA ALA A 277 -11.83 4.76 5.11
C ALA A 277 -10.54 5.46 4.69
N ASN A 278 -9.74 5.90 5.65
CA ASN A 278 -8.55 6.72 5.43
C ASN A 278 -8.82 7.96 4.54
N THR A 279 -10.04 8.52 4.63
CA THR A 279 -10.52 9.67 3.84
C THR A 279 -10.41 9.41 2.32
N GLY A 280 -10.70 8.16 1.90
CA GLY A 280 -10.63 7.73 0.50
C GLY A 280 -9.23 7.61 -0.10
N GLN A 281 -8.19 7.76 0.72
CA GLN A 281 -6.79 7.68 0.32
C GLN A 281 -6.29 6.23 0.36
N ASP A 282 -7.00 5.35 -0.33
CA ASP A 282 -6.73 3.92 -0.42
C ASP A 282 -6.75 3.47 -1.89
N CYS A 283 -5.67 2.83 -2.33
CA CYS A 283 -5.57 2.24 -3.67
C CYS A 283 -6.64 1.18 -3.92
N CYS A 284 -7.14 0.53 -2.84
CA CYS A 284 -8.23 -0.43 -2.87
C CYS A 284 -9.62 0.18 -2.73
N ALA A 285 -9.77 1.51 -2.59
CA ALA A 285 -11.07 2.16 -2.42
C ALA A 285 -12.06 1.71 -3.50
N ARG A 286 -13.24 1.18 -3.09
CA ARG A 286 -14.30 0.76 -4.01
C ARG A 286 -15.09 1.99 -4.48
N SER A 287 -14.38 2.95 -5.06
CA SER A 287 -14.90 4.27 -5.40
C SER A 287 -15.92 4.30 -6.55
N ARG A 288 -16.09 3.16 -7.28
CA ARG A 288 -17.18 2.94 -8.24
C ARG A 288 -18.18 1.94 -7.69
N ALA A 289 -19.31 2.40 -7.16
CA ALA A 289 -20.43 1.53 -6.77
C ALA A 289 -21.31 1.28 -8.01
N LEU A 290 -21.25 0.06 -8.55
CA LEU A 290 -22.14 -0.43 -9.61
C LEU A 290 -23.34 -1.07 -8.94
N VAL A 291 -24.52 -0.47 -9.08
CA VAL A 291 -25.72 -0.85 -8.34
C VAL A 291 -26.85 -1.25 -9.29
N GLU A 292 -27.47 -2.43 -9.07
CA GLU A 292 -28.59 -2.88 -9.88
C GLU A 292 -29.74 -1.87 -9.82
N ARG A 293 -30.27 -1.49 -10.98
CA ARG A 293 -31.23 -0.38 -11.17
C ARG A 293 -32.41 -0.45 -10.22
N SER A 294 -32.92 -1.64 -9.95
CA SER A 294 -34.09 -1.86 -9.09
C SER A 294 -33.91 -1.39 -7.63
N VAL A 295 -32.66 -1.29 -7.16
CA VAL A 295 -32.32 -0.85 -5.79
C VAL A 295 -31.47 0.41 -5.77
N TYR A 296 -31.20 1.01 -6.93
CA TYR A 296 -30.27 2.13 -7.10
C TYR A 296 -30.64 3.34 -6.25
N ASP A 297 -31.86 3.83 -6.33
CA ASP A 297 -32.27 5.07 -5.65
C ASP A 297 -32.17 4.91 -4.12
N GLY A 298 -32.65 3.78 -3.58
CA GLY A 298 -32.55 3.48 -2.16
C GLY A 298 -31.11 3.32 -1.67
N PHE A 299 -30.23 2.75 -2.51
CA PHE A 299 -28.81 2.65 -2.22
C PHE A 299 -28.15 4.03 -2.15
N VAL A 300 -28.40 4.90 -3.15
CA VAL A 300 -27.86 6.27 -3.21
C VAL A 300 -28.29 7.08 -2.00
N GLU A 301 -29.60 7.07 -1.67
CA GLU A 301 -30.16 7.80 -0.53
C GLU A 301 -29.53 7.34 0.80
N THR A 302 -29.46 6.03 1.01
CA THR A 302 -28.91 5.47 2.26
C THR A 302 -27.41 5.72 2.37
N MET A 303 -26.66 5.56 1.27
CA MET A 303 -25.23 5.84 1.25
C MET A 303 -24.91 7.31 1.52
N ALA A 304 -25.69 8.24 0.94
CA ALA A 304 -25.51 9.67 1.16
C ALA A 304 -25.79 10.04 2.63
N ARG A 305 -26.88 9.53 3.20
CA ARG A 305 -27.20 9.75 4.62
C ARG A 305 -26.10 9.22 5.53
N ARG A 306 -25.59 8.00 5.27
CA ARG A 306 -24.48 7.41 6.05
C ARG A 306 -23.17 8.20 5.88
N ALA A 307 -22.88 8.73 4.71
CA ALA A 307 -21.74 9.60 4.47
C ALA A 307 -21.82 10.90 5.28
N ASP A 308 -23.01 11.50 5.38
CA ASP A 308 -23.24 12.70 6.18
C ASP A 308 -23.11 12.48 7.69
N GLU A 309 -23.41 11.27 8.17
CA GLU A 309 -23.29 10.89 9.58
C GLU A 309 -21.85 10.63 10.04
N LEU A 310 -20.89 10.45 9.10
CA LEU A 310 -19.49 10.19 9.44
C LEU A 310 -18.85 11.39 10.15
N ARG A 311 -18.22 11.11 11.28
CA ARG A 311 -17.58 12.14 12.12
C ARG A 311 -16.20 12.49 11.57
N VAL A 312 -16.14 13.63 10.86
CA VAL A 312 -14.87 14.23 10.44
C VAL A 312 -14.28 14.99 11.63
N GLY A 313 -13.04 14.72 12.02
CA GLY A 313 -12.51 15.30 13.25
C GLY A 313 -10.99 15.18 13.41
N GLN A 314 -10.50 15.59 14.58
CA GLN A 314 -9.09 15.48 14.96
C GLN A 314 -8.68 14.01 15.02
N PRO A 315 -7.55 13.62 14.38
CA PRO A 315 -7.14 12.21 14.28
C PRO A 315 -6.98 11.50 15.63
N LEU A 316 -6.52 12.21 16.66
CA LEU A 316 -6.29 11.64 17.99
C LEU A 316 -7.55 11.58 18.87
N ASP A 317 -8.69 12.09 18.40
CA ASP A 317 -9.98 11.95 19.09
C ASP A 317 -10.54 10.55 18.76
N GLU A 318 -10.84 9.75 19.79
CA GLU A 318 -11.38 8.39 19.68
C GLU A 318 -12.74 8.33 18.95
N ALA A 319 -13.49 9.44 18.94
CA ALA A 319 -14.78 9.53 18.26
C ALA A 319 -14.64 9.86 16.75
N THR A 320 -13.44 10.25 16.29
CA THR A 320 -13.21 10.58 14.89
C THR A 320 -13.28 9.34 14.02
N GLU A 321 -14.02 9.46 12.91
CA GLU A 321 -14.17 8.39 11.90
C GLU A 321 -13.41 8.70 10.62
N LEU A 322 -13.30 9.98 10.26
CA LEU A 322 -12.50 10.45 9.14
C LEU A 322 -11.59 11.58 9.59
N GLY A 323 -10.31 11.45 9.27
CA GLY A 323 -9.31 12.49 9.47
C GLY A 323 -9.21 13.43 8.25
N PRO A 324 -8.16 14.29 8.21
CA PRO A 324 -7.88 15.14 7.06
C PRO A 324 -7.30 14.35 5.87
N MET A 325 -7.28 15.01 4.70
CA MET A 325 -6.42 14.62 3.57
C MET A 325 -4.95 14.85 3.92
N ILE A 326 -4.03 14.16 3.24
CA ILE A 326 -2.59 14.30 3.50
C ILE A 326 -2.04 15.72 3.24
N SER A 327 -2.64 16.46 2.32
CA SER A 327 -2.18 17.80 1.93
C SER A 327 -3.31 18.65 1.34
N ALA A 328 -3.10 19.96 1.32
CA ALA A 328 -3.98 20.90 0.62
C ALA A 328 -4.09 20.58 -0.88
N GLY A 329 -3.00 20.14 -1.51
CA GLY A 329 -2.99 19.76 -2.92
C GLY A 329 -3.90 18.55 -3.19
N GLN A 330 -3.83 17.51 -2.35
CA GLN A 330 -4.69 16.31 -2.50
C GLN A 330 -6.17 16.64 -2.23
N ARG A 331 -6.45 17.51 -1.25
CA ARG A 331 -7.80 18.04 -1.03
C ARG A 331 -8.31 18.79 -2.26
N GLN A 332 -7.51 19.67 -2.85
CA GLN A 332 -7.89 20.43 -4.05
C GLN A 332 -8.16 19.50 -5.23
N THR A 333 -7.32 18.49 -5.44
CA THR A 333 -7.55 17.45 -6.47
C THR A 333 -8.94 16.81 -6.32
N SER A 334 -9.36 16.49 -5.11
CA SER A 334 -10.69 15.90 -4.86
C SER A 334 -11.81 16.89 -5.20
N LEU A 335 -11.66 18.16 -4.85
CA LEU A 335 -12.63 19.21 -5.19
C LEU A 335 -12.72 19.43 -6.71
N ASP A 336 -11.59 19.44 -7.42
CA ASP A 336 -11.55 19.61 -8.88
C ASP A 336 -12.29 18.46 -9.58
N TYR A 337 -12.14 17.20 -9.09
CA TYR A 337 -12.89 16.06 -9.63
C TYR A 337 -14.40 16.14 -9.35
N LEU A 338 -14.84 16.69 -8.23
CA LEU A 338 -16.26 16.93 -7.98
C LEU A 338 -16.84 17.93 -9.00
N GLU A 339 -16.13 19.00 -9.30
CA GLU A 339 -16.54 19.93 -10.33
C GLU A 339 -16.58 19.28 -11.73
N VAL A 340 -15.57 18.49 -12.07
CA VAL A 340 -15.51 17.74 -13.33
C VAL A 340 -16.71 16.80 -13.44
N GLY A 341 -17.00 16.01 -12.41
CA GLY A 341 -18.14 15.09 -12.41
C GLY A 341 -19.48 15.80 -12.62
N GLN A 342 -19.69 16.92 -11.93
CA GLN A 342 -20.91 17.73 -12.11
C GLN A 342 -21.01 18.34 -13.51
N LYS A 343 -19.91 18.84 -14.09
CA LYS A 343 -19.87 19.33 -15.47
C LYS A 343 -20.15 18.24 -16.51
N GLU A 344 -19.79 16.99 -16.22
CA GLU A 344 -20.07 15.84 -17.07
C GLU A 344 -21.50 15.29 -16.87
N GLY A 345 -22.27 15.82 -15.91
CA GLY A 345 -23.67 15.51 -15.67
C GLY A 345 -23.94 14.60 -14.46
N ALA A 346 -22.94 14.29 -13.63
CA ALA A 346 -23.15 13.63 -12.35
C ALA A 346 -23.87 14.57 -11.37
N ARG A 347 -24.72 14.01 -10.53
CA ARG A 347 -25.43 14.74 -9.47
C ARG A 347 -24.71 14.56 -8.15
N LEU A 348 -24.19 15.66 -7.59
CA LEU A 348 -23.68 15.68 -6.23
C LEU A 348 -24.87 15.55 -5.25
N VAL A 349 -24.92 14.44 -4.51
CA VAL A 349 -25.99 14.16 -3.58
C VAL A 349 -25.70 14.73 -2.19
N THR A 350 -24.46 14.59 -1.75
CA THR A 350 -23.98 15.13 -0.46
C THR A 350 -22.48 15.35 -0.44
N GLY A 351 -22.00 16.17 0.51
CA GLY A 351 -20.61 16.38 0.86
C GLY A 351 -19.83 17.19 -0.16
N GLY A 352 -18.50 17.02 -0.15
CA GLY A 352 -17.59 17.75 -1.05
C GLY A 352 -17.28 19.18 -0.64
N ASP A 353 -17.71 19.59 0.52
CA ASP A 353 -17.38 20.89 1.10
C ASP A 353 -16.17 20.79 2.05
N VAL A 354 -15.44 21.90 2.15
CA VAL A 354 -14.33 22.01 3.09
C VAL A 354 -14.90 22.14 4.50
N SER A 355 -14.56 21.18 5.35
CA SER A 355 -14.98 21.17 6.75
C SER A 355 -13.98 21.96 7.62
N SER A 356 -14.49 22.84 8.48
CA SER A 356 -13.71 23.46 9.54
C SER A 356 -13.91 22.66 10.84
N ILE A 357 -12.79 22.24 11.43
CA ILE A 357 -12.75 21.45 12.66
C ILE A 357 -12.10 22.28 13.75
N ALA A 358 -12.69 22.34 14.94
CA ALA A 358 -12.14 23.08 16.06
C ALA A 358 -10.71 22.61 16.40
N GLY A 359 -9.74 23.54 16.41
CA GLY A 359 -8.32 23.26 16.58
C GLY A 359 -7.62 22.71 15.33
N GLY A 360 -8.32 22.70 14.19
CA GLY A 360 -7.82 22.24 12.90
C GLY A 360 -8.25 23.13 11.74
N GLU A 361 -8.41 24.44 12.01
CA GLU A 361 -8.92 25.41 11.04
C GLU A 361 -8.08 25.48 9.76
N ASN A 362 -6.77 25.24 9.86
CA ASN A 362 -5.85 25.15 8.73
C ASN A 362 -5.62 23.72 8.23
N GLY A 363 -6.26 22.72 8.87
CA GLY A 363 -6.15 21.31 8.48
C GLY A 363 -6.79 21.02 7.12
N PHE A 364 -6.42 19.91 6.53
CA PHE A 364 -6.82 19.58 5.15
C PHE A 364 -8.11 18.75 5.09
N TYR A 365 -9.12 19.10 5.88
CA TYR A 365 -10.39 18.38 6.00
C TYR A 365 -11.28 18.55 4.76
N LEU A 366 -11.96 17.46 4.41
CA LEU A 366 -12.95 17.40 3.32
C LEU A 366 -14.06 16.45 3.72
N ARG A 367 -15.32 16.87 3.60
CA ARG A 367 -16.46 15.98 3.86
C ARG A 367 -16.61 14.96 2.74
N PRO A 368 -16.93 13.68 3.07
CA PRO A 368 -17.15 12.64 2.09
C PRO A 368 -18.26 12.99 1.12
N ALA A 369 -18.04 12.75 -0.17
CA ALA A 369 -18.96 13.13 -1.24
C ALA A 369 -19.52 11.93 -1.97
N VAL A 370 -20.81 11.98 -2.30
CA VAL A 370 -21.52 10.97 -3.10
C VAL A 370 -22.01 11.60 -4.40
N LEU A 371 -21.48 11.11 -5.53
CA LEU A 371 -21.93 11.43 -6.87
C LEU A 371 -22.88 10.33 -7.38
N ALA A 372 -24.11 10.68 -7.70
CA ALA A 372 -25.10 9.83 -8.34
C ALA A 372 -25.23 10.15 -9.84
N ASP A 373 -25.97 9.31 -10.55
CA ASP A 373 -26.23 9.44 -11.99
C ASP A 373 -24.92 9.47 -12.81
N VAL A 374 -23.89 8.83 -12.27
CA VAL A 374 -22.59 8.72 -12.93
C VAL A 374 -22.68 7.69 -14.07
N ARG A 375 -22.12 8.02 -15.22
CA ARG A 375 -21.88 7.05 -16.31
C ARG A 375 -20.44 6.53 -16.24
N ASN A 376 -20.23 5.31 -16.70
CA ASN A 376 -18.91 4.65 -16.62
C ASN A 376 -17.82 5.33 -17.51
N ASP A 377 -18.22 6.19 -18.46
CA ASP A 377 -17.33 6.97 -19.33
C ASP A 377 -16.87 8.30 -18.71
N MET A 378 -17.50 8.77 -17.64
CA MET A 378 -17.12 10.00 -16.95
C MET A 378 -15.75 9.87 -16.29
N ARG A 379 -14.99 10.97 -16.22
CA ARG A 379 -13.66 10.99 -15.60
C ARG A 379 -13.68 10.55 -14.14
N VAL A 380 -14.71 10.95 -13.39
CA VAL A 380 -14.90 10.52 -11.99
C VAL A 380 -15.10 9.01 -11.81
N ALA A 381 -15.46 8.29 -12.87
CA ALA A 381 -15.56 6.83 -12.89
C ALA A 381 -14.33 6.13 -13.48
N ARG A 382 -13.47 6.83 -14.22
CA ARG A 382 -12.32 6.25 -14.92
C ARG A 382 -10.98 6.56 -14.24
N GLU A 383 -10.83 7.75 -13.65
CA GLU A 383 -9.58 8.24 -13.09
C GLU A 383 -9.55 8.05 -11.56
N GLU A 384 -8.39 7.77 -11.01
CA GLU A 384 -8.19 7.64 -9.57
C GLU A 384 -8.18 9.03 -8.91
N ILE A 385 -9.13 9.29 -8.01
CA ILE A 385 -9.24 10.57 -7.30
C ILE A 385 -8.36 10.59 -6.06
N PHE A 386 -8.26 9.44 -5.38
CA PHE A 386 -7.52 9.25 -4.13
C PHE A 386 -7.99 10.18 -3.01
N GLY A 387 -9.31 10.28 -2.86
CA GLY A 387 -10.00 11.13 -1.90
C GLY A 387 -11.42 10.64 -1.63
N PRO A 388 -12.15 11.28 -0.71
CA PRO A 388 -13.42 10.76 -0.19
C PRO A 388 -14.58 11.04 -1.18
N VAL A 389 -14.51 10.46 -2.37
CA VAL A 389 -15.49 10.64 -3.44
C VAL A 389 -16.00 9.27 -3.93
N ALA A 390 -17.27 9.00 -3.74
CA ALA A 390 -17.96 7.83 -4.26
C ALA A 390 -18.69 8.17 -5.57
N SER A 391 -18.55 7.31 -6.58
CA SER A 391 -19.29 7.39 -7.86
C SER A 391 -20.28 6.24 -7.94
N VAL A 392 -21.59 6.52 -7.94
CA VAL A 392 -22.64 5.50 -8.01
C VAL A 392 -23.22 5.42 -9.42
N ILE A 393 -23.21 4.22 -9.99
CA ILE A 393 -23.49 3.94 -11.39
C ILE A 393 -24.56 2.84 -11.46
N PRO A 394 -25.71 3.03 -12.10
CA PRO A 394 -26.71 1.97 -12.27
C PRO A 394 -26.29 0.97 -13.35
N PHE A 395 -26.68 -0.31 -13.18
CA PHE A 395 -26.64 -1.34 -14.23
C PHE A 395 -27.93 -2.14 -14.26
N ASP A 396 -28.20 -2.84 -15.38
CA ASP A 396 -29.45 -3.56 -15.63
C ASP A 396 -29.27 -5.09 -15.59
N THR A 397 -28.11 -5.62 -15.99
CA THR A 397 -27.85 -7.08 -16.07
C THR A 397 -26.50 -7.49 -15.50
N GLU A 398 -26.37 -8.79 -15.15
CA GLU A 398 -25.12 -9.37 -14.64
C GLU A 398 -23.96 -9.16 -15.64
N GLU A 399 -24.22 -9.36 -16.94
CA GLU A 399 -23.24 -9.18 -18.01
C GLU A 399 -22.80 -7.71 -18.14
N GLU A 400 -23.73 -6.80 -17.94
CA GLU A 400 -23.43 -5.37 -17.94
C GLU A 400 -22.55 -4.99 -16.75
N ALA A 401 -22.88 -5.46 -15.56
CA ALA A 401 -22.08 -5.22 -14.36
C ALA A 401 -20.62 -5.71 -14.56
N ILE A 402 -20.42 -6.92 -15.09
CA ILE A 402 -19.10 -7.48 -15.39
C ILE A 402 -18.37 -6.61 -16.43
N ARG A 403 -19.06 -6.21 -17.50
CA ARG A 403 -18.48 -5.36 -18.55
C ARG A 403 -18.04 -4.02 -17.99
N MET A 404 -18.91 -3.35 -17.21
CA MET A 404 -18.61 -2.05 -16.59
C MET A 404 -17.50 -2.14 -15.55
N ALA A 405 -17.48 -3.19 -14.73
CA ALA A 405 -16.40 -3.42 -13.77
C ALA A 405 -15.04 -3.55 -14.47
N ASN A 406 -15.00 -4.19 -15.64
CA ASN A 406 -13.79 -4.40 -16.43
C ASN A 406 -13.39 -3.23 -17.31
N ASP A 407 -14.33 -2.32 -17.65
CA ASP A 407 -14.08 -1.15 -18.50
C ASP A 407 -13.38 -0.04 -17.69
N THR A 408 -12.13 -0.28 -17.37
CA THR A 408 -11.19 0.61 -16.71
C THR A 408 -9.77 0.15 -17.02
N ASP A 409 -8.80 1.06 -16.95
CA ASP A 409 -7.37 0.75 -17.09
C ASP A 409 -6.82 0.01 -15.88
N TYR A 410 -7.54 0.01 -14.78
CA TYR A 410 -7.15 -0.56 -13.49
C TYR A 410 -7.70 -1.97 -13.27
N GLY A 411 -7.17 -2.63 -12.26
CA GLY A 411 -7.62 -3.95 -11.83
C GLY A 411 -6.99 -4.37 -10.50
N LEU A 412 -7.02 -3.48 -9.48
CA LEU A 412 -6.43 -3.79 -8.18
C LEU A 412 -7.37 -4.61 -7.32
N SER A 413 -8.55 -4.07 -7.01
CA SER A 413 -9.46 -4.67 -6.05
C SER A 413 -10.93 -4.57 -6.49
N GLY A 414 -11.84 -5.20 -5.74
CA GLY A 414 -13.28 -5.14 -5.98
C GLY A 414 -14.09 -5.85 -4.90
N SER A 415 -15.42 -5.64 -4.93
CA SER A 415 -16.37 -6.33 -4.07
C SER A 415 -17.62 -6.72 -4.85
N ILE A 416 -18.28 -7.82 -4.46
CA ILE A 416 -19.53 -8.31 -5.02
C ILE A 416 -20.50 -8.56 -3.87
N TRP A 417 -21.74 -8.08 -4.01
CA TRP A 417 -22.81 -8.24 -3.03
C TRP A 417 -23.98 -8.96 -3.67
N THR A 418 -24.26 -10.19 -3.26
CA THR A 418 -25.37 -11.04 -3.73
C THR A 418 -25.58 -12.22 -2.78
N ARG A 419 -26.80 -12.70 -2.65
CA ARG A 419 -27.12 -13.95 -1.94
C ARG A 419 -27.05 -15.18 -2.85
N ASP A 420 -26.98 -15.00 -4.17
CA ASP A 420 -26.85 -16.08 -5.15
C ASP A 420 -25.39 -16.52 -5.28
N LEU A 421 -25.06 -17.69 -4.78
CA LEU A 421 -23.71 -18.26 -4.88
C LEU A 421 -23.27 -18.48 -6.34
N GLY A 422 -24.19 -18.90 -7.21
CA GLY A 422 -23.88 -19.12 -8.64
C GLY A 422 -23.48 -17.81 -9.33
N ARG A 423 -24.23 -16.73 -9.06
CA ARG A 423 -23.92 -15.37 -9.52
C ARG A 423 -22.57 -14.91 -8.97
N ALA A 424 -22.37 -15.06 -7.65
CA ALA A 424 -21.10 -14.66 -7.02
C ALA A 424 -19.89 -15.30 -7.72
N ILE A 425 -19.95 -16.59 -8.04
CA ILE A 425 -18.88 -17.33 -8.74
C ILE A 425 -18.71 -16.83 -10.17
N ARG A 426 -19.80 -16.63 -10.94
CA ARG A 426 -19.71 -16.16 -12.33
C ARG A 426 -19.14 -14.75 -12.41
N VAL A 427 -19.64 -13.84 -11.58
CA VAL A 427 -19.17 -12.44 -11.54
C VAL A 427 -17.73 -12.37 -11.07
N ALA A 428 -17.35 -13.13 -10.02
CA ALA A 428 -15.97 -13.16 -9.54
C ALA A 428 -14.99 -13.67 -10.61
N LYS A 429 -15.36 -14.67 -11.39
CA LYS A 429 -14.55 -15.16 -12.52
C LYS A 429 -14.53 -14.18 -13.70
N GLY A 430 -15.57 -13.39 -13.86
CA GLY A 430 -15.71 -12.44 -14.96
C GLY A 430 -14.97 -11.12 -14.74
N ILE A 431 -14.76 -10.70 -13.48
CA ILE A 431 -14.07 -9.46 -13.15
C ILE A 431 -12.54 -9.66 -13.17
N ARG A 432 -11.84 -8.81 -13.93
CA ARG A 432 -10.37 -8.85 -14.09
C ARG A 432 -9.70 -7.94 -13.07
N THR A 433 -9.57 -8.43 -11.85
CA THR A 433 -8.92 -7.75 -10.73
C THR A 433 -8.07 -8.71 -9.92
N GLY A 434 -7.06 -8.18 -9.22
CA GLY A 434 -6.13 -9.03 -8.48
C GLY A 434 -6.68 -9.50 -7.14
N VAL A 435 -7.53 -8.70 -6.52
CA VAL A 435 -8.13 -9.00 -5.22
C VAL A 435 -9.64 -8.73 -5.28
N LEU A 436 -10.44 -9.70 -4.82
CA LEU A 436 -11.90 -9.59 -4.86
C LEU A 436 -12.51 -10.19 -3.60
N SER A 437 -13.50 -9.51 -3.03
CA SER A 437 -14.30 -10.02 -1.91
C SER A 437 -15.76 -10.22 -2.30
N VAL A 438 -16.41 -11.19 -1.67
CA VAL A 438 -17.85 -11.44 -1.83
C VAL A 438 -18.54 -11.23 -0.49
N ASN A 439 -19.61 -10.43 -0.48
CA ASN A 439 -20.34 -10.03 0.72
C ASN A 439 -19.44 -9.45 1.82
N SER A 440 -18.39 -8.76 1.40
CA SER A 440 -17.41 -8.08 2.23
C SER A 440 -16.69 -6.99 1.42
N SER A 441 -16.15 -6.00 2.09
CA SER A 441 -15.15 -5.07 1.54
C SER A 441 -13.73 -5.39 2.02
N HIS A 442 -13.58 -6.34 2.93
CA HIS A 442 -12.29 -6.77 3.46
C HIS A 442 -11.68 -7.82 2.51
N SER A 443 -10.53 -7.50 1.93
CA SER A 443 -9.89 -8.34 0.90
C SER A 443 -8.37 -8.41 1.04
N VAL A 444 -7.82 -7.82 2.10
CA VAL A 444 -6.38 -7.85 2.40
C VAL A 444 -6.14 -8.80 3.57
N HIS A 445 -5.40 -9.87 3.33
CA HIS A 445 -5.06 -10.88 4.33
C HIS A 445 -3.57 -11.17 4.23
N THR A 446 -2.88 -11.21 5.35
CA THR A 446 -1.42 -11.43 5.40
C THR A 446 -0.97 -12.70 4.67
N GLU A 447 -1.79 -13.74 4.70
CA GLU A 447 -1.52 -15.06 4.12
C GLU A 447 -1.85 -15.16 2.63
N ALA A 448 -2.63 -14.21 2.10
CA ALA A 448 -3.12 -14.24 0.73
C ALA A 448 -2.32 -13.30 -0.19
N PRO A 449 -2.16 -13.66 -1.49
CA PRO A 449 -1.46 -12.79 -2.42
C PRO A 449 -2.24 -11.50 -2.67
N PHE A 450 -1.53 -10.37 -2.68
CA PHE A 450 -2.05 -9.05 -2.99
C PHE A 450 -1.33 -8.47 -4.21
N GLY A 451 -2.07 -7.82 -5.11
CA GLY A 451 -1.51 -7.11 -6.27
C GLY A 451 -2.47 -6.98 -7.43
N GLY A 452 -2.21 -6.01 -8.29
CA GLY A 452 -3.11 -5.59 -9.36
C GLY A 452 -2.98 -6.37 -10.67
N TYR A 453 -4.02 -6.24 -11.50
CA TYR A 453 -4.05 -6.54 -12.94
C TYR A 453 -3.88 -5.23 -13.73
N LYS A 454 -3.65 -5.32 -15.02
CA LYS A 454 -3.58 -4.19 -15.95
C LYS A 454 -2.59 -3.12 -15.44
N ARG A 455 -3.00 -1.83 -15.42
CA ARG A 455 -2.17 -0.72 -14.96
C ARG A 455 -2.11 -0.55 -13.44
N SER A 456 -2.75 -1.44 -12.67
CA SER A 456 -2.64 -1.46 -11.21
C SER A 456 -1.38 -2.17 -10.70
N GLY A 457 -0.61 -2.81 -11.56
CA GLY A 457 0.73 -3.26 -11.17
C GLY A 457 1.16 -4.62 -11.67
N ILE A 458 2.35 -5.04 -11.20
CA ILE A 458 3.04 -6.27 -11.57
C ILE A 458 3.63 -6.91 -10.31
N GLY A 459 3.45 -8.21 -10.17
CA GLY A 459 3.90 -8.98 -9.00
C GLY A 459 2.74 -9.27 -8.05
N ARG A 460 3.05 -10.02 -6.99
CA ARG A 460 2.13 -10.27 -5.88
C ARG A 460 2.89 -10.14 -4.57
N GLU A 461 2.50 -9.17 -3.78
CA GLU A 461 2.95 -9.00 -2.41
C GLU A 461 2.11 -9.90 -1.48
N MET A 462 2.52 -10.06 -0.25
CA MET A 462 1.87 -10.86 0.78
C MET A 462 1.77 -12.37 0.45
N GLY A 463 1.45 -13.14 1.46
CA GLY A 463 1.44 -14.60 1.37
C GLY A 463 2.76 -15.17 0.84
N MET A 464 2.84 -16.46 0.67
CA MET A 464 4.05 -17.12 0.13
C MET A 464 4.37 -16.74 -1.32
N HIS A 465 3.44 -16.13 -2.05
CA HIS A 465 3.70 -15.65 -3.42
C HIS A 465 4.77 -14.56 -3.48
N ALA A 466 4.91 -13.76 -2.41
CA ALA A 466 5.93 -12.72 -2.33
C ALA A 466 7.36 -13.26 -2.34
N VAL A 467 7.59 -14.53 -1.99
CA VAL A 467 8.91 -15.20 -2.10
C VAL A 467 9.48 -15.07 -3.51
N ASN A 468 8.64 -15.16 -4.55
CA ASN A 468 9.05 -15.03 -5.95
C ASN A 468 9.58 -13.64 -6.31
N LEU A 469 9.29 -12.63 -5.51
CA LEU A 469 9.78 -11.25 -5.72
C LEU A 469 11.19 -11.04 -5.13
N TYR A 470 11.60 -11.87 -4.17
CA TYR A 470 12.79 -11.68 -3.36
C TYR A 470 13.78 -12.84 -3.42
N THR A 471 13.51 -13.84 -4.29
CA THR A 471 14.41 -14.97 -4.50
C THR A 471 14.69 -15.22 -5.97
N GLU A 472 15.90 -15.73 -6.25
CA GLU A 472 16.28 -16.37 -7.50
C GLU A 472 16.09 -17.88 -7.39
N VAL A 473 15.71 -18.51 -8.50
CA VAL A 473 15.64 -19.97 -8.60
C VAL A 473 16.87 -20.45 -9.38
N LYS A 474 17.71 -21.24 -8.73
CA LYS A 474 18.88 -21.87 -9.33
C LYS A 474 18.64 -23.35 -9.52
N ASN A 475 18.81 -23.85 -10.74
CA ASN A 475 18.75 -25.28 -11.01
C ASN A 475 20.14 -25.91 -10.87
N ILE A 476 20.23 -27.10 -10.23
CA ILE A 476 21.49 -27.84 -10.07
C ILE A 476 21.24 -29.30 -10.43
N TYR A 477 21.93 -29.76 -11.47
CA TYR A 477 21.93 -31.16 -11.89
C TYR A 477 23.16 -31.88 -11.38
N PHE A 478 22.97 -33.03 -10.74
CA PHE A 478 24.02 -33.96 -10.33
C PHE A 478 23.95 -35.19 -11.22
N SER A 479 24.99 -35.38 -12.06
CA SER A 479 25.09 -36.58 -12.92
C SER A 479 25.48 -37.80 -12.10
N GLU A 480 24.90 -38.95 -12.42
CA GLU A 480 25.33 -40.27 -11.90
C GLU A 480 26.51 -40.87 -12.67
N GLN A 481 27.07 -40.17 -13.68
CA GLN A 481 28.19 -40.61 -14.50
C GLN A 481 29.53 -40.22 -13.89
#